data_fa739a482669e4ffce563c5a4cad547d
#
_entry.id   fa739a482669e4ffce563c5a4cad547d
#
_cell.length_a   1.000
_cell.length_b   1.000
_cell.length_c   1.000
_cell.angle_alpha   90.00
_cell.angle_beta   90.00
_cell.angle_gamma   90.00
#
_symmetry.space_group_name_H-M   'P 1'
#
loop_
_entity.id
_entity.type
_entity.pdbx_description
1 polymer ?
#
loop_
_entity_poly.entity_id
_entity_poly.type
_entity_poly.pdbx_seq_one_letter_code
_entity_poly.pdbx_strand_id
1 'polypeptide(L)'
;MLGGLCAAWPATASAAGGPVYSMAWALPFAAMLLSIALGPLLVPRAWHRHQGKIALLWAAAFLLPDALVHGASATTHLALHSLLDDYLPFVLLLAALYTVSGGLAVRGDLHGSAAQNTALLAFGALAASAMGTTGAAMLLVRPLIHANDRRRHNVHVMIFFIFIVANVGGALTPLGDPPLFLGYLKGVDFFWTLRHLAAPTALLCCLLLALFYALDSWYWRQPDQLKRVDPSPDARLQVLGRWNLLWLAAVVGIVLASGSWQPAGGVEIGGVMLRWGALARDGALFAVLLASLATTPRCARELNHFHWAPMLEVAKLFLGIFLSIIPVVAMLRAGSGGAFAPLVRLTSDAHGAPIAGAYFWLAGALSSLLDNAPTYLVFFNLAGGDAARLMHEATVLGAISAGSVYMGALTYIGNAPNFMVKAIAEHRSIEMPSFFGYMAWSTVVLLPCLVLVQAVFL
;
A
#
# COMPACT_ATOMS: atom_id res chain seq x y z
N MET A 1 13.30 -39.58 -8.72
CA MET A 1 12.31 -38.98 -9.64
C MET A 1 12.32 -37.44 -9.52
N LEU A 2 13.42 -36.79 -9.93
CA LEU A 2 13.55 -35.31 -9.95
C LEU A 2 14.11 -34.78 -11.30
N GLY A 3 14.05 -35.61 -12.34
CA GLY A 3 14.64 -35.31 -13.65
C GLY A 3 13.70 -34.78 -14.73
N GLY A 4 12.45 -34.44 -14.43
CA GLY A 4 11.43 -34.15 -15.45
C GLY A 4 10.94 -32.70 -15.57
N LEU A 5 11.38 -31.77 -14.73
CA LEU A 5 10.84 -30.39 -14.69
C LEU A 5 11.72 -29.33 -15.40
N CYS A 6 12.91 -29.69 -15.89
CA CYS A 6 13.80 -28.72 -16.56
C CYS A 6 13.56 -28.56 -18.07
N ALA A 7 12.61 -29.27 -18.69
CA ALA A 7 12.49 -29.35 -20.16
C ALA A 7 11.53 -28.35 -20.80
N ALA A 8 10.97 -27.35 -20.08
CA ALA A 8 9.90 -26.51 -20.64
C ALA A 8 10.13 -24.98 -20.62
N TRP A 9 11.39 -24.53 -20.63
CA TRP A 9 11.68 -23.09 -20.67
C TRP A 9 12.32 -22.69 -22.00
N PRO A 10 11.54 -22.37 -23.05
CA PRO A 10 12.12 -21.92 -24.31
C PRO A 10 12.70 -20.51 -24.16
N ALA A 11 14.00 -20.37 -24.38
CA ALA A 11 14.68 -19.09 -24.56
C ALA A 11 14.45 -18.62 -26.01
N THR A 12 13.78 -17.48 -26.19
CA THR A 12 13.70 -16.78 -27.46
C THR A 12 14.32 -15.39 -27.31
N ALA A 13 15.33 -15.07 -28.13
CA ALA A 13 15.96 -13.74 -28.13
C ALA A 13 15.10 -12.74 -28.93
N SER A 14 14.86 -11.55 -28.36
CA SER A 14 14.18 -10.45 -29.05
C SER A 14 15.18 -9.47 -29.66
N ALA A 15 14.76 -8.80 -30.73
CA ALA A 15 15.54 -7.79 -31.46
C ALA A 15 15.83 -6.49 -30.66
N ALA A 16 15.40 -6.38 -29.40
CA ALA A 16 15.60 -5.22 -28.52
C ALA A 16 16.56 -5.48 -27.34
N GLY A 17 17.40 -6.52 -27.40
CA GLY A 17 18.55 -6.69 -26.50
C GLY A 17 18.29 -7.22 -25.09
N GLY A 18 17.04 -7.51 -24.67
CA GLY A 18 16.70 -8.06 -23.37
C GLY A 18 16.18 -9.51 -23.44
N PRO A 19 16.19 -10.28 -22.32
CA PRO A 19 15.66 -11.63 -22.29
C PRO A 19 14.17 -11.64 -22.58
N VAL A 20 13.71 -12.55 -23.48
CA VAL A 20 12.31 -12.76 -23.78
C VAL A 20 11.75 -13.84 -22.85
N TYR A 21 10.81 -13.44 -22.01
CA TYR A 21 10.14 -14.34 -21.08
C TYR A 21 8.83 -14.87 -21.66
N SER A 22 8.61 -16.19 -21.58
CA SER A 22 7.31 -16.80 -21.82
C SER A 22 6.39 -16.68 -20.61
N MET A 23 5.08 -16.93 -20.77
CA MET A 23 4.10 -16.86 -19.68
C MET A 23 4.46 -17.74 -18.47
N ALA A 24 5.20 -18.81 -18.67
CA ALA A 24 5.65 -19.69 -17.56
C ALA A 24 6.52 -18.95 -16.53
N TRP A 25 7.27 -17.93 -16.95
CA TRP A 25 8.10 -17.14 -16.04
C TRP A 25 7.28 -16.23 -15.10
N ALA A 26 5.99 -16.05 -15.36
CA ALA A 26 5.10 -15.35 -14.42
C ALA A 26 4.66 -16.23 -13.24
N LEU A 27 4.82 -17.54 -13.31
CA LEU A 27 4.35 -18.48 -12.28
C LEU A 27 4.93 -18.21 -10.88
N PRO A 28 6.24 -17.92 -10.68
CA PRO A 28 6.77 -17.60 -9.35
C PRO A 28 6.11 -16.37 -8.73
N PHE A 29 5.89 -15.31 -9.53
CA PHE A 29 5.20 -14.11 -9.06
C PHE A 29 3.73 -14.36 -8.75
N ALA A 30 3.00 -15.04 -9.63
CA ALA A 30 1.60 -15.40 -9.41
C ALA A 30 1.44 -16.27 -8.15
N ALA A 31 2.32 -17.24 -7.96
CA ALA A 31 2.33 -18.10 -6.77
C ALA A 31 2.71 -17.32 -5.50
N MET A 32 3.63 -16.34 -5.58
CA MET A 32 3.93 -15.43 -4.47
C MET A 32 2.67 -14.64 -4.07
N LEU A 33 1.98 -14.04 -5.03
CA LEU A 33 0.76 -13.28 -4.78
C LEU A 33 -0.37 -14.16 -4.20
N LEU A 34 -0.58 -15.35 -4.75
CA LEU A 34 -1.54 -16.31 -4.21
C LEU A 34 -1.17 -16.77 -2.79
N SER A 35 0.12 -16.93 -2.50
CA SER A 35 0.59 -17.26 -1.16
C SER A 35 0.25 -16.16 -0.16
N ILE A 36 0.40 -14.89 -0.53
CA ILE A 36 0.04 -13.73 0.31
C ILE A 36 -1.48 -13.68 0.53
N ALA A 37 -2.28 -13.86 -0.54
CA ALA A 37 -3.73 -13.79 -0.46
C ALA A 37 -4.36 -14.93 0.34
N LEU A 38 -3.90 -16.16 0.10
CA LEU A 38 -4.53 -17.37 0.65
C LEU A 38 -3.86 -17.86 1.94
N GLY A 39 -2.56 -17.62 2.10
CA GLY A 39 -1.78 -18.12 3.25
C GLY A 39 -2.38 -17.72 4.60
N PRO A 40 -2.66 -16.44 4.86
CA PRO A 40 -3.28 -15.99 6.11
C PRO A 40 -4.67 -16.57 6.34
N LEU A 41 -5.43 -16.83 5.27
CA LEU A 41 -6.80 -17.33 5.34
C LEU A 41 -6.87 -18.84 5.57
N LEU A 42 -6.05 -19.62 4.86
CA LEU A 42 -6.11 -21.08 4.86
C LEU A 42 -5.25 -21.73 5.94
N VAL A 43 -4.07 -21.18 6.17
CA VAL A 43 -3.05 -21.76 7.08
C VAL A 43 -2.35 -20.69 7.94
N PRO A 44 -3.08 -19.89 8.74
CA PRO A 44 -2.55 -18.69 9.40
C PRO A 44 -1.31 -18.97 10.27
N ARG A 45 -1.31 -20.07 11.05
CA ARG A 45 -0.18 -20.43 11.92
C ARG A 45 1.09 -20.77 11.13
N ALA A 46 0.95 -21.53 10.05
CA ALA A 46 2.06 -21.91 9.19
C ALA A 46 2.55 -20.69 8.39
N TRP A 47 1.63 -19.85 7.92
CA TRP A 47 1.93 -18.61 7.21
C TRP A 47 2.81 -17.68 8.05
N HIS A 48 2.37 -17.25 9.22
CA HIS A 48 3.15 -16.36 10.07
C HIS A 48 4.53 -16.90 10.46
N ARG A 49 4.65 -18.23 10.55
CA ARG A 49 5.93 -18.86 10.87
C ARG A 49 6.88 -18.95 9.68
N HIS A 50 6.35 -19.11 8.45
CA HIS A 50 7.15 -19.49 7.28
C HIS A 50 7.09 -18.50 6.12
N GLN A 51 6.34 -17.39 6.21
CA GLN A 51 6.16 -16.41 5.14
C GLN A 51 7.48 -15.93 4.50
N GLY A 52 8.53 -15.68 5.27
CA GLY A 52 9.83 -15.30 4.73
C GLY A 52 10.50 -16.41 3.93
N LYS A 53 10.31 -17.69 4.33
CA LYS A 53 10.83 -18.84 3.57
C LYS A 53 10.05 -19.04 2.27
N ILE A 54 8.73 -18.79 2.29
CA ILE A 54 7.87 -18.84 1.10
C ILE A 54 8.27 -17.74 0.13
N ALA A 55 8.50 -16.51 0.63
CA ALA A 55 8.99 -15.41 -0.20
C ALA A 55 10.34 -15.73 -0.86
N LEU A 56 11.28 -16.25 -0.11
CA LEU A 56 12.58 -16.70 -0.65
C LEU A 56 12.45 -17.87 -1.63
N LEU A 57 11.52 -18.80 -1.39
CA LEU A 57 11.26 -19.91 -2.31
C LEU A 57 10.81 -19.40 -3.68
N TRP A 58 9.85 -18.48 -3.73
CA TRP A 58 9.36 -17.92 -5.00
C TRP A 58 10.38 -17.01 -5.68
N ALA A 59 11.18 -16.26 -4.92
CA ALA A 59 12.32 -15.52 -5.47
C ALA A 59 13.34 -16.48 -6.10
N ALA A 60 13.71 -17.55 -5.41
CA ALA A 60 14.64 -18.57 -5.92
C ALA A 60 14.05 -19.32 -7.11
N ALA A 61 12.73 -19.59 -7.12
CA ALA A 61 12.04 -20.23 -8.23
C ALA A 61 12.10 -19.43 -9.54
N PHE A 62 12.31 -18.11 -9.46
CA PHE A 62 12.66 -17.28 -10.61
C PHE A 62 14.18 -17.23 -10.84
N LEU A 63 14.95 -16.81 -9.84
CA LEU A 63 16.37 -16.47 -10.00
C LEU A 63 17.23 -17.67 -10.42
N LEU A 64 16.97 -18.86 -9.90
CA LEU A 64 17.79 -20.05 -10.24
C LEU A 64 17.61 -20.50 -11.69
N PRO A 65 16.37 -20.67 -12.22
CA PRO A 65 16.20 -20.98 -13.64
C PRO A 65 16.71 -19.85 -14.55
N ASP A 66 16.50 -18.58 -14.18
CA ASP A 66 16.96 -17.43 -14.96
C ASP A 66 18.49 -17.43 -15.09
N ALA A 67 19.21 -17.70 -14.00
CA ALA A 67 20.68 -17.81 -14.01
C ALA A 67 21.20 -18.96 -14.88
N LEU A 68 20.44 -20.07 -14.98
CA LEU A 68 20.78 -21.19 -15.85
C LEU A 68 20.52 -20.91 -17.33
N VAL A 69 19.47 -20.15 -17.65
CA VAL A 69 19.05 -19.88 -19.03
C VAL A 69 19.75 -18.63 -19.60
N HIS A 70 19.80 -17.54 -18.83
CA HIS A 70 20.30 -16.24 -19.29
C HIS A 70 21.69 -15.90 -18.75
N GLY A 71 22.24 -16.73 -17.84
CA GLY A 71 23.56 -16.57 -17.24
C GLY A 71 23.53 -15.87 -15.87
N ALA A 72 24.39 -16.36 -14.96
CA ALA A 72 24.44 -15.88 -13.57
C ALA A 72 24.75 -14.37 -13.44
N SER A 73 25.60 -13.83 -14.31
CA SER A 73 25.94 -12.40 -14.29
C SER A 73 24.74 -11.50 -14.62
N ALA A 74 23.98 -11.85 -15.67
CA ALA A 74 22.77 -11.10 -16.06
C ALA A 74 21.71 -11.16 -14.98
N THR A 75 21.43 -12.34 -14.44
CA THR A 75 20.47 -12.52 -13.35
C THR A 75 20.87 -11.77 -12.09
N THR A 76 22.17 -11.81 -11.72
CA THR A 76 22.67 -11.05 -10.56
C THR A 76 22.49 -9.55 -10.76
N HIS A 77 22.76 -9.02 -11.95
CA HIS A 77 22.55 -7.62 -12.27
C HIS A 77 21.05 -7.23 -12.13
N LEU A 78 20.13 -8.03 -12.68
CA LEU A 78 18.69 -7.81 -12.55
C LEU A 78 18.24 -7.83 -11.07
N ALA A 79 18.72 -8.81 -10.31
CA ALA A 79 18.41 -8.92 -8.90
C ALA A 79 18.95 -7.74 -8.09
N LEU A 80 20.21 -7.33 -8.31
CA LEU A 80 20.83 -6.17 -7.65
C LEU A 80 20.10 -4.88 -7.99
N HIS A 81 19.75 -4.66 -9.27
CA HIS A 81 18.95 -3.51 -9.69
C HIS A 81 17.61 -3.46 -8.95
N SER A 82 16.86 -4.57 -8.93
CA SER A 82 15.58 -4.63 -8.22
C SER A 82 15.73 -4.40 -6.70
N LEU A 83 16.82 -4.91 -6.10
CA LEU A 83 17.06 -4.77 -4.66
C LEU A 83 17.51 -3.37 -4.27
N LEU A 84 18.40 -2.74 -5.06
CA LEU A 84 19.04 -1.48 -4.70
C LEU A 84 18.22 -0.26 -5.14
N ASP A 85 17.56 -0.32 -6.31
CA ASP A 85 16.80 0.80 -6.86
C ASP A 85 15.32 0.80 -6.48
N ASP A 86 14.74 -0.37 -6.21
CA ASP A 86 13.31 -0.49 -5.89
C ASP A 86 13.05 -0.90 -4.45
N TYR A 87 13.57 -2.08 -4.03
CA TYR A 87 13.25 -2.68 -2.73
C TYR A 87 13.81 -1.90 -1.54
N LEU A 88 15.11 -1.57 -1.56
CA LEU A 88 15.78 -0.89 -0.43
C LEU A 88 15.18 0.49 -0.14
N PRO A 89 15.03 1.40 -1.14
CA PRO A 89 14.37 2.69 -0.91
C PRO A 89 12.95 2.56 -0.38
N PHE A 90 12.20 1.59 -0.93
CA PHE A 90 10.83 1.32 -0.53
C PHE A 90 10.74 0.89 0.95
N VAL A 91 11.55 -0.08 1.35
CA VAL A 91 11.55 -0.58 2.74
C VAL A 91 12.06 0.48 3.71
N LEU A 92 13.06 1.28 3.34
CA LEU A 92 13.58 2.35 4.19
C LEU A 92 12.54 3.44 4.44
N LEU A 93 11.81 3.87 3.41
CA LEU A 93 10.74 4.84 3.61
C LEU A 93 9.64 4.28 4.51
N LEU A 94 9.17 3.06 4.24
CA LEU A 94 8.14 2.44 5.07
C LEU A 94 8.61 2.28 6.52
N ALA A 95 9.85 1.87 6.75
CA ALA A 95 10.42 1.73 8.09
C ALA A 95 10.54 3.09 8.80
N ALA A 96 10.95 4.15 8.09
CA ALA A 96 11.03 5.49 8.64
C ALA A 96 9.64 6.01 9.03
N LEU A 97 8.66 5.94 8.13
CA LEU A 97 7.27 6.34 8.41
C LEU A 97 6.66 5.51 9.53
N TYR A 98 6.84 4.19 9.53
CA TYR A 98 6.34 3.29 10.57
C TYR A 98 6.92 3.64 11.95
N THR A 99 8.23 3.92 12.01
CA THR A 99 8.94 4.24 13.24
C THR A 99 8.52 5.60 13.80
N VAL A 100 8.41 6.59 12.93
CA VAL A 100 7.99 7.96 13.29
C VAL A 100 6.53 7.96 13.73
N SER A 101 5.65 7.35 12.95
CA SER A 101 4.22 7.26 13.26
C SER A 101 3.94 6.45 14.52
N GLY A 102 4.65 5.33 14.70
CA GLY A 102 4.57 4.50 15.91
C GLY A 102 5.13 5.19 17.17
N GLY A 103 5.87 6.27 16.99
CA GLY A 103 6.35 7.14 18.07
C GLY A 103 5.37 8.24 18.49
N LEU A 104 4.30 8.48 17.73
CA LEU A 104 3.22 9.41 18.06
C LEU A 104 2.07 8.64 18.74
N ALA A 105 1.62 9.08 19.88
CA ALA A 105 0.47 8.48 20.55
C ALA A 105 -0.45 9.56 21.12
N VAL A 106 -1.75 9.34 20.98
CA VAL A 106 -2.79 10.19 21.59
C VAL A 106 -3.34 9.46 22.81
N ARG A 107 -3.27 10.11 23.96
CA ARG A 107 -3.84 9.67 25.22
C ARG A 107 -4.92 10.65 25.66
N GLY A 108 -5.96 10.15 26.28
CA GLY A 108 -7.09 10.95 26.75
C GLY A 108 -8.39 10.37 26.26
N ASP A 109 -9.50 10.90 26.77
CA ASP A 109 -10.82 10.44 26.43
C ASP A 109 -11.53 11.43 25.51
N LEU A 110 -12.18 10.88 24.48
CA LEU A 110 -13.03 11.57 23.53
C LEU A 110 -14.38 10.87 23.57
N HIS A 111 -15.44 11.56 23.93
CA HIS A 111 -16.77 11.00 23.83
C HIS A 111 -17.26 11.07 22.38
N GLY A 112 -17.26 9.93 21.71
CA GLY A 112 -17.54 9.82 20.28
C GLY A 112 -18.98 10.15 19.92
N SER A 113 -19.27 11.42 19.63
CA SER A 113 -20.50 11.81 18.93
C SER A 113 -20.34 11.58 17.42
N ALA A 114 -21.45 11.55 16.67
CA ALA A 114 -21.38 11.41 15.21
C ALA A 114 -20.51 12.49 14.54
N ALA A 115 -20.60 13.73 15.01
CA ALA A 115 -19.77 14.82 14.51
C ALA A 115 -18.27 14.65 14.83
N GLN A 116 -17.95 14.23 16.06
CA GLN A 116 -16.57 14.00 16.47
C GLN A 116 -15.93 12.81 15.74
N ASN A 117 -16.67 11.70 15.59
CA ASN A 117 -16.21 10.56 14.83
C ASN A 117 -15.96 10.94 13.35
N THR A 118 -16.87 11.70 12.73
CA THR A 118 -16.71 12.19 11.36
C THR A 118 -15.48 13.09 11.24
N ALA A 119 -15.27 13.99 12.19
CA ALA A 119 -14.09 14.87 12.21
C ALA A 119 -12.78 14.08 12.39
N LEU A 120 -12.77 13.03 13.23
CA LEU A 120 -11.62 12.14 13.41
C LEU A 120 -11.31 11.36 12.14
N LEU A 121 -12.33 10.86 11.43
CA LEU A 121 -12.15 10.18 10.15
C LEU A 121 -11.62 11.14 9.07
N ALA A 122 -12.17 12.35 8.99
CA ALA A 122 -11.69 13.38 8.05
C ALA A 122 -10.24 13.79 8.35
N PHE A 123 -9.90 14.03 9.61
CA PHE A 123 -8.52 14.29 10.04
C PHE A 123 -7.61 13.09 9.71
N GLY A 124 -8.08 11.86 9.95
CA GLY A 124 -7.34 10.65 9.65
C GLY A 124 -7.03 10.48 8.16
N ALA A 125 -7.97 10.85 7.28
CA ALA A 125 -7.73 10.86 5.83
C ALA A 125 -6.60 11.82 5.43
N LEU A 126 -6.60 13.04 5.99
CA LEU A 126 -5.52 14.02 5.75
C LEU A 126 -4.18 13.53 6.33
N ALA A 127 -4.20 12.99 7.55
CA ALA A 127 -3.00 12.44 8.19
C ALA A 127 -2.42 11.27 7.39
N ALA A 128 -3.27 10.40 6.82
CA ALA A 128 -2.83 9.27 6.00
C ALA A 128 -1.98 9.72 4.80
N SER A 129 -2.35 10.82 4.14
CA SER A 129 -1.54 11.37 3.04
C SER A 129 -0.16 11.88 3.47
N ALA A 130 0.04 12.24 4.75
CA ALA A 130 1.31 12.79 5.24
C ALA A 130 2.22 11.75 5.90
N MET A 131 1.64 10.75 6.60
CA MET A 131 2.36 9.80 7.45
C MET A 131 2.13 8.32 7.06
N GLY A 132 1.47 8.10 5.94
CA GLY A 132 1.07 6.78 5.46
C GLY A 132 -0.22 6.26 6.10
N THR A 133 -0.95 5.45 5.33
CA THR A 133 -2.18 4.80 5.80
C THR A 133 -1.97 3.96 7.06
N THR A 134 -0.89 3.18 7.12
CA THR A 134 -0.51 2.41 8.32
C THR A 134 -0.21 3.31 9.51
N GLY A 135 0.52 4.41 9.29
CA GLY A 135 0.88 5.37 10.33
C GLY A 135 -0.34 6.07 10.92
N ALA A 136 -1.22 6.58 10.07
CA ALA A 136 -2.46 7.23 10.48
C ALA A 136 -3.39 6.23 11.19
N ALA A 137 -3.46 4.99 10.71
CA ALA A 137 -4.24 3.94 11.36
C ALA A 137 -3.70 3.61 12.76
N MET A 138 -2.39 3.46 12.94
CA MET A 138 -1.78 3.23 14.26
C MET A 138 -2.04 4.37 15.24
N LEU A 139 -1.97 5.62 14.76
CA LEU A 139 -2.18 6.81 15.59
C LEU A 139 -3.62 6.93 16.06
N LEU A 140 -4.60 6.68 15.18
CA LEU A 140 -5.99 7.09 15.40
C LEU A 140 -6.94 5.94 15.78
N VAL A 141 -6.64 4.68 15.44
CA VAL A 141 -7.56 3.56 15.70
C VAL A 141 -7.88 3.41 17.18
N ARG A 142 -6.87 3.52 18.06
CA ARG A 142 -7.07 3.38 19.51
C ARG A 142 -7.84 4.53 20.13
N PRO A 143 -7.49 5.80 19.88
CA PRO A 143 -8.32 6.94 20.32
C PRO A 143 -9.76 6.85 19.81
N LEU A 144 -9.97 6.41 18.56
CA LEU A 144 -11.30 6.25 18.01
C LEU A 144 -12.09 5.12 18.70
N ILE A 145 -11.45 4.00 19.02
CA ILE A 145 -12.09 2.91 19.79
C ILE A 145 -12.44 3.41 21.18
N HIS A 146 -11.52 4.10 21.88
CA HIS A 146 -11.79 4.67 23.20
C HIS A 146 -12.96 5.67 23.18
N ALA A 147 -12.98 6.56 22.18
CA ALA A 147 -14.08 7.51 22.00
C ALA A 147 -15.45 6.84 21.87
N ASN A 148 -15.47 5.56 21.45
CA ASN A 148 -16.70 4.82 21.18
C ASN A 148 -16.91 3.61 22.11
N ASP A 149 -16.17 3.48 23.21
CA ASP A 149 -16.24 2.32 24.12
C ASP A 149 -17.54 2.25 24.92
N ARG A 150 -18.22 3.38 25.14
CA ARG A 150 -19.56 3.45 25.72
C ARG A 150 -20.68 3.01 24.75
N ARG A 151 -20.38 2.91 23.46
CA ARG A 151 -21.37 2.60 22.42
C ARG A 151 -21.54 1.10 22.25
N ARG A 152 -22.78 0.64 22.07
CA ARG A 152 -23.07 -0.76 21.75
C ARG A 152 -22.83 -1.06 20.29
N HIS A 153 -23.25 -0.13 19.43
CA HIS A 153 -23.11 -0.25 17.98
C HIS A 153 -21.98 0.66 17.49
N ASN A 154 -20.79 0.11 17.34
CA ASN A 154 -19.58 0.83 16.95
C ASN A 154 -18.80 0.15 15.81
N VAL A 155 -19.26 -0.98 15.29
CA VAL A 155 -18.62 -1.74 14.20
C VAL A 155 -18.49 -0.90 12.93
N HIS A 156 -19.53 -0.16 12.54
CA HIS A 156 -19.52 0.72 11.37
C HIS A 156 -18.44 1.80 11.45
N VAL A 157 -18.10 2.28 12.65
CA VAL A 157 -17.02 3.25 12.85
C VAL A 157 -15.68 2.67 12.39
N MET A 158 -15.40 1.41 12.70
CA MET A 158 -14.20 0.72 12.27
C MET A 158 -14.19 0.41 10.76
N ILE A 159 -15.34 0.05 10.20
CA ILE A 159 -15.47 -0.20 8.75
C ILE A 159 -15.17 1.07 7.96
N PHE A 160 -15.78 2.20 8.32
CA PHE A 160 -15.52 3.47 7.65
C PHE A 160 -14.10 4.00 7.91
N PHE A 161 -13.51 3.69 9.07
CA PHE A 161 -12.11 3.96 9.33
C PHE A 161 -11.19 3.22 8.34
N ILE A 162 -11.50 1.95 8.05
CA ILE A 162 -10.76 1.20 7.03
C ILE A 162 -10.95 1.84 5.65
N PHE A 163 -12.17 2.19 5.25
CA PHE A 163 -12.42 2.82 3.96
C PHE A 163 -11.66 4.14 3.81
N ILE A 164 -11.82 5.04 4.79
CA ILE A 164 -11.37 6.43 4.68
C ILE A 164 -9.89 6.58 5.07
N VAL A 165 -9.49 6.11 6.25
CA VAL A 165 -8.16 6.38 6.81
C VAL A 165 -7.13 5.37 6.34
N ALA A 166 -7.48 4.09 6.34
CA ALA A 166 -6.55 3.03 5.98
C ALA A 166 -6.36 2.86 4.46
N ASN A 167 -7.15 3.54 3.62
CA ASN A 167 -7.04 3.44 2.16
C ASN A 167 -7.22 4.80 1.47
N VAL A 168 -8.45 5.31 1.29
CA VAL A 168 -8.75 6.47 0.44
C VAL A 168 -7.90 7.69 0.81
N GLY A 169 -7.72 7.96 2.10
CA GLY A 169 -6.91 9.07 2.59
C GLY A 169 -5.43 9.02 2.18
N GLY A 170 -4.91 7.84 1.82
CA GLY A 170 -3.53 7.68 1.36
C GLY A 170 -3.26 8.16 -0.07
N ALA A 171 -4.28 8.56 -0.83
CA ALA A 171 -4.15 8.77 -2.28
C ALA A 171 -3.48 10.07 -2.70
N LEU A 172 -3.28 11.05 -1.81
CA LEU A 172 -2.88 12.40 -2.23
C LEU A 172 -1.38 12.61 -2.39
N THR A 173 -0.54 11.78 -1.78
CA THR A 173 0.92 11.92 -1.88
C THR A 173 1.62 10.57 -1.99
N PRO A 174 2.86 10.53 -2.50
CA PRO A 174 3.67 9.32 -2.49
C PRO A 174 3.94 8.73 -1.10
N LEU A 175 3.82 9.53 -0.04
CA LEU A 175 4.01 9.08 1.35
C LEU A 175 2.74 8.44 1.91
N GLY A 176 1.58 8.69 1.29
CA GLY A 176 0.29 8.25 1.78
C GLY A 176 0.08 6.76 1.64
N ASP A 177 0.43 6.20 0.50
CA ASP A 177 0.23 4.77 0.26
C ASP A 177 1.36 4.18 -0.58
N PRO A 178 1.82 2.94 -0.29
CA PRO A 178 2.94 2.29 -0.97
C PRO A 178 2.92 2.33 -2.51
N PRO A 179 1.79 2.13 -3.21
CA PRO A 179 1.73 2.25 -4.67
C PRO A 179 2.27 3.56 -5.21
N LEU A 180 1.88 4.66 -4.57
CA LEU A 180 2.22 6.00 -5.05
C LEU A 180 3.71 6.30 -4.86
N PHE A 181 4.30 5.75 -3.79
CA PHE A 181 5.74 5.85 -3.61
C PHE A 181 6.51 5.05 -4.66
N LEU A 182 6.02 3.88 -5.05
CA LEU A 182 6.62 3.13 -6.16
C LEU A 182 6.53 3.91 -7.48
N GLY A 183 5.43 4.60 -7.74
CA GLY A 183 5.31 5.53 -8.87
C GLY A 183 6.35 6.65 -8.79
N TYR A 184 6.55 7.23 -7.63
CA TYR A 184 7.57 8.25 -7.39
C TYR A 184 8.99 7.73 -7.63
N LEU A 185 9.33 6.52 -7.18
CA LEU A 185 10.61 5.87 -7.48
C LEU A 185 10.82 5.63 -8.97
N LYS A 186 9.73 5.41 -9.73
CA LYS A 186 9.76 5.27 -11.20
C LYS A 186 9.77 6.61 -11.94
N GLY A 187 9.75 7.74 -11.23
CA GLY A 187 9.89 9.08 -11.80
C GLY A 187 8.58 9.89 -11.90
N VAL A 188 7.49 9.45 -11.26
CA VAL A 188 6.29 10.29 -11.14
C VAL A 188 6.56 11.45 -10.18
N ASP A 189 6.20 12.67 -10.57
CA ASP A 189 6.37 13.86 -9.72
C ASP A 189 5.61 13.75 -8.39
N PHE A 190 6.23 14.23 -7.31
CA PHE A 190 5.65 14.15 -5.96
C PHE A 190 4.26 14.77 -5.85
N PHE A 191 4.07 15.94 -6.46
CA PHE A 191 2.80 16.66 -6.43
C PHE A 191 1.83 16.24 -7.53
N TRP A 192 2.24 15.32 -8.42
CA TRP A 192 1.38 14.85 -9.49
C TRP A 192 0.10 14.22 -8.93
N THR A 193 0.22 13.36 -7.93
CA THR A 193 -0.92 12.70 -7.27
C THR A 193 -1.85 13.72 -6.62
N LEU A 194 -1.30 14.71 -5.91
CA LEU A 194 -2.11 15.76 -5.31
C LEU A 194 -2.90 16.54 -6.37
N ARG A 195 -2.25 16.92 -7.48
CA ARG A 195 -2.90 17.70 -8.55
C ARG A 195 -4.01 16.94 -9.26
N HIS A 196 -3.84 15.63 -9.49
CA HIS A 196 -4.76 14.84 -10.31
C HIS A 196 -5.74 14.01 -9.48
N LEU A 197 -5.38 13.62 -8.26
CA LEU A 197 -6.23 12.80 -7.40
C LEU A 197 -6.94 13.60 -6.30
N ALA A 198 -6.65 14.89 -6.10
CA ALA A 198 -7.32 15.67 -5.05
C ALA A 198 -8.84 15.72 -5.23
N ALA A 199 -9.33 16.00 -6.44
CA ALA A 199 -10.76 16.08 -6.71
C ALA A 199 -11.48 14.72 -6.57
N PRO A 200 -11.02 13.61 -7.20
CA PRO A 200 -11.67 12.31 -7.01
C PRO A 200 -11.57 11.81 -5.57
N THR A 201 -10.43 12.01 -4.87
CA THR A 201 -10.28 11.66 -3.46
C THR A 201 -11.21 12.46 -2.57
N ALA A 202 -11.32 13.78 -2.80
CA ALA A 202 -12.22 14.65 -2.05
C ALA A 202 -13.68 14.24 -2.24
N LEU A 203 -14.11 13.97 -3.48
CA LEU A 203 -15.47 13.48 -3.74
C LEU A 203 -15.73 12.18 -2.99
N LEU A 204 -14.84 11.19 -3.10
CA LEU A 204 -15.00 9.89 -2.44
C LEU A 204 -15.01 10.04 -0.91
N CYS A 205 -14.09 10.81 -0.33
CA CYS A 205 -14.09 11.10 1.10
C CYS A 205 -15.36 11.81 1.55
N CYS A 206 -15.83 12.83 0.84
CA CYS A 206 -17.07 13.54 1.18
C CYS A 206 -18.29 12.62 1.15
N LEU A 207 -18.41 11.75 0.13
CA LEU A 207 -19.50 10.77 0.06
C LEU A 207 -19.45 9.80 1.23
N LEU A 208 -18.28 9.22 1.51
CA LEU A 208 -18.11 8.27 2.61
C LEU A 208 -18.34 8.94 3.97
N LEU A 209 -17.86 10.17 4.19
CA LEU A 209 -18.07 10.91 5.44
C LEU A 209 -19.54 11.29 5.61
N ALA A 210 -20.24 11.68 4.54
CA ALA A 210 -21.67 11.97 4.60
C ALA A 210 -22.50 10.72 4.93
N LEU A 211 -22.22 9.59 4.27
CA LEU A 211 -22.85 8.31 4.56
C LEU A 211 -22.55 7.86 5.99
N PHE A 212 -21.31 7.99 6.44
CA PHE A 212 -20.90 7.70 7.81
C PHE A 212 -21.67 8.56 8.81
N TYR A 213 -21.70 9.89 8.61
CA TYR A 213 -22.38 10.81 9.51
C TYR A 213 -23.88 10.50 9.63
N ALA A 214 -24.53 10.22 8.50
CA ALA A 214 -25.93 9.82 8.48
C ALA A 214 -26.18 8.53 9.27
N LEU A 215 -25.38 7.49 9.00
CA LEU A 215 -25.48 6.19 9.66
C LEU A 215 -25.15 6.29 11.16
N ASP A 216 -24.05 6.98 11.52
CA ASP A 216 -23.61 7.14 12.90
C ASP A 216 -24.59 7.99 13.72
N SER A 217 -25.20 9.03 13.10
CA SER A 217 -26.27 9.83 13.70
C SER A 217 -27.54 9.01 13.93
N TRP A 218 -27.86 8.09 13.01
CA TRP A 218 -29.00 7.19 13.19
C TRP A 218 -28.77 6.24 14.38
N TYR A 219 -27.60 5.60 14.47
CA TYR A 219 -27.24 4.77 15.61
C TYR A 219 -27.22 5.57 16.92
N TRP A 220 -26.70 6.81 16.89
CA TRP A 220 -26.64 7.68 18.08
C TRP A 220 -28.00 7.94 18.71
N ARG A 221 -29.07 7.95 17.91
CA ARG A 221 -30.45 8.19 18.36
C ARG A 221 -31.14 6.94 18.92
N GLN A 222 -30.54 5.77 18.82
CA GLN A 222 -31.14 4.54 19.34
C GLN A 222 -31.13 4.55 20.88
N PRO A 223 -32.25 4.16 21.53
CA PRO A 223 -32.37 4.26 23.00
C PRO A 223 -31.36 3.41 23.77
N ASP A 224 -30.85 2.32 23.17
CA ASP A 224 -29.93 1.37 23.78
C ASP A 224 -28.49 1.57 23.36
N GLN A 225 -28.18 2.66 22.64
CA GLN A 225 -26.84 2.90 22.08
C GLN A 225 -25.76 3.10 23.15
N LEU A 226 -26.11 3.78 24.25
CA LEU A 226 -25.13 4.06 25.30
C LEU A 226 -25.20 3.01 26.42
N LYS A 227 -24.05 2.49 26.82
CA LYS A 227 -23.90 1.66 28.04
C LYS A 227 -24.17 2.52 29.26
N ARG A 228 -24.72 1.90 30.33
CA ARG A 228 -25.05 2.61 31.58
C ARG A 228 -23.80 3.13 32.32
N VAL A 229 -22.70 2.43 32.22
CA VAL A 229 -21.43 2.77 32.88
C VAL A 229 -20.42 3.17 31.82
N ASP A 230 -19.72 4.27 32.06
CA ASP A 230 -18.59 4.70 31.26
C ASP A 230 -17.38 3.84 31.63
N PRO A 231 -16.82 3.05 30.69
CA PRO A 231 -15.65 2.22 30.97
C PRO A 231 -14.35 3.01 31.06
N SER A 232 -14.30 4.26 30.57
CA SER A 232 -13.11 5.11 30.55
C SER A 232 -13.30 6.37 31.39
N PRO A 233 -12.33 6.74 32.26
CA PRO A 233 -12.41 8.00 32.98
C PRO A 233 -12.12 9.19 32.06
N ASP A 234 -12.81 10.31 32.31
CA ASP A 234 -12.54 11.58 31.63
C ASP A 234 -11.08 12.02 31.79
N ALA A 235 -10.31 12.01 30.73
CA ALA A 235 -8.92 12.41 30.73
C ALA A 235 -8.64 13.43 29.62
N ARG A 236 -7.85 14.45 29.93
CA ARG A 236 -7.45 15.46 28.94
C ARG A 236 -6.65 14.84 27.80
N LEU A 237 -6.94 15.26 26.57
CA LEU A 237 -6.17 14.86 25.41
C LEU A 237 -4.71 15.33 25.51
N GLN A 238 -3.80 14.40 25.32
CA GLN A 238 -2.36 14.63 25.30
C GLN A 238 -1.73 13.90 24.13
N VAL A 239 -0.87 14.59 23.40
CA VAL A 239 -0.07 13.99 22.34
C VAL A 239 1.31 13.68 22.93
N LEU A 240 1.63 12.38 22.99
CA LEU A 240 2.93 11.88 23.43
C LEU A 240 3.84 11.71 22.20
N GLY A 241 5.14 11.85 22.44
CA GLY A 241 6.13 11.67 21.37
C GLY A 241 6.13 12.77 20.30
N ARG A 242 5.73 14.00 20.64
CA ARG A 242 5.55 15.14 19.71
C ARG A 242 6.78 15.47 18.86
N TRP A 243 8.00 15.08 19.26
CA TRP A 243 9.20 15.20 18.45
C TRP A 243 9.10 14.43 17.12
N ASN A 244 8.27 13.39 17.07
CA ASN A 244 8.01 12.65 15.84
C ASN A 244 7.25 13.47 14.78
N LEU A 245 6.58 14.56 15.14
CA LEU A 245 6.03 15.50 14.17
C LEU A 245 7.15 16.22 13.38
N LEU A 246 8.26 16.56 14.08
CA LEU A 246 9.45 17.10 13.40
C LEU A 246 10.11 16.05 12.51
N TRP A 247 10.22 14.82 12.97
CA TRP A 247 10.78 13.73 12.17
C TRP A 247 9.88 13.38 10.98
N LEU A 248 8.56 13.47 11.13
CA LEU A 248 7.64 13.34 10.01
C LEU A 248 7.84 14.43 8.97
N ALA A 249 7.94 15.69 9.41
CA ALA A 249 8.25 16.81 8.52
C ALA A 249 9.61 16.62 7.82
N ALA A 250 10.61 16.06 8.53
CA ALA A 250 11.90 15.72 7.95
C ALA A 250 11.78 14.64 6.86
N VAL A 251 10.99 13.56 7.08
CA VAL A 251 10.74 12.54 6.05
C VAL A 251 10.11 13.18 4.80
N VAL A 252 9.09 14.00 4.98
CA VAL A 252 8.44 14.74 3.86
C VAL A 252 9.48 15.61 3.13
N GLY A 253 10.27 16.38 3.87
CA GLY A 253 11.31 17.26 3.30
C GLY A 253 12.40 16.50 2.56
N ILE A 254 12.86 15.36 3.08
CA ILE A 254 13.87 14.50 2.44
C ILE A 254 13.34 13.96 1.10
N VAL A 255 12.12 13.44 1.08
CA VAL A 255 11.52 12.90 -0.15
C VAL A 255 11.32 14.01 -1.17
N LEU A 256 10.79 15.17 -0.77
CA LEU A 256 10.66 16.34 -1.66
C LEU A 256 12.00 16.80 -2.21
N ALA A 257 13.02 16.93 -1.37
CA ALA A 257 14.35 17.34 -1.78
C ALA A 257 14.98 16.36 -2.78
N SER A 258 14.75 15.06 -2.60
CA SER A 258 15.29 14.03 -3.50
C SER A 258 14.69 14.07 -4.90
N GLY A 259 13.50 14.63 -5.09
CA GLY A 259 12.88 14.85 -6.39
C GLY A 259 13.51 16.01 -7.17
N SER A 260 13.96 17.05 -6.46
CA SER A 260 14.54 18.26 -7.05
C SER A 260 16.07 18.27 -7.09
N TRP A 261 16.72 17.61 -6.12
CA TRP A 261 18.17 17.55 -6.02
C TRP A 261 18.70 16.25 -6.62
N GLN A 262 19.21 16.34 -7.85
CA GLN A 262 19.73 15.20 -8.61
C GLN A 262 21.17 15.48 -9.05
N PRO A 263 22.16 15.36 -8.13
CA PRO A 263 23.57 15.55 -8.48
C PRO A 263 24.01 14.49 -9.49
N ALA A 264 24.89 14.88 -10.39
CA ALA A 264 25.46 13.98 -11.39
C ALA A 264 26.36 12.92 -10.73
N GLY A 265 26.37 11.70 -11.30
CA GLY A 265 27.18 10.58 -10.84
C GLY A 265 26.56 9.79 -9.71
N GLY A 266 27.34 8.83 -9.20
CA GLY A 266 26.91 7.88 -8.18
C GLY A 266 28.00 6.88 -7.85
N VAL A 267 27.64 5.81 -7.17
CA VAL A 267 28.48 4.64 -6.86
C VAL A 267 27.97 3.45 -7.65
N GLU A 268 28.88 2.79 -8.35
CA GLU A 268 28.55 1.56 -9.06
C GLU A 268 28.77 0.35 -8.15
N ILE A 269 27.73 -0.46 -7.97
CA ILE A 269 27.77 -1.70 -7.19
C ILE A 269 27.25 -2.84 -8.08
N GLY A 270 28.14 -3.76 -8.45
CA GLY A 270 27.79 -4.92 -9.27
C GLY A 270 27.17 -4.56 -10.63
N GLY A 271 27.63 -3.46 -11.26
CA GLY A 271 27.10 -2.97 -12.53
C GLY A 271 25.86 -2.07 -12.41
N VAL A 272 25.32 -1.87 -11.18
CA VAL A 272 24.19 -0.98 -10.93
C VAL A 272 24.70 0.37 -10.43
N MET A 273 24.32 1.44 -11.12
CA MET A 273 24.69 2.81 -10.77
C MET A 273 23.71 3.40 -9.75
N LEU A 274 24.10 3.49 -8.50
CA LEU A 274 23.35 4.16 -7.44
C LEU A 274 23.66 5.66 -7.45
N ARG A 275 22.68 6.47 -7.83
CA ARG A 275 22.82 7.93 -7.90
C ARG A 275 23.02 8.54 -6.51
N TRP A 276 23.86 9.57 -6.41
CA TRP A 276 24.11 10.27 -5.15
C TRP A 276 22.84 10.79 -4.48
N GLY A 277 21.88 11.29 -5.26
CA GLY A 277 20.58 11.76 -4.73
C GLY A 277 19.77 10.64 -4.05
N ALA A 278 19.77 9.43 -4.62
CA ALA A 278 19.10 8.26 -4.03
C ALA A 278 19.81 7.82 -2.73
N LEU A 279 21.14 7.71 -2.75
CA LEU A 279 21.92 7.35 -1.56
C LEU A 279 21.75 8.36 -0.42
N ALA A 280 21.74 9.67 -0.74
CA ALA A 280 21.53 10.72 0.25
C ALA A 280 20.12 10.65 0.85
N ARG A 281 19.07 10.43 0.02
CA ARG A 281 17.70 10.22 0.48
C ARG A 281 17.63 9.05 1.43
N ASP A 282 18.16 7.90 1.03
CA ASP A 282 18.04 6.65 1.78
C ASP A 282 18.84 6.73 3.09
N GLY A 283 20.05 7.30 3.05
CA GLY A 283 20.83 7.57 4.25
C GLY A 283 20.15 8.54 5.22
N ALA A 284 19.52 9.61 4.70
CA ALA A 284 18.78 10.56 5.50
C ALA A 284 17.51 9.95 6.13
N LEU A 285 16.76 9.13 5.37
CA LEU A 285 15.61 8.38 5.91
C LEU A 285 16.04 7.41 7.02
N PHE A 286 17.16 6.72 6.84
CA PHE A 286 17.70 5.84 7.87
C PHE A 286 18.14 6.63 9.12
N ALA A 287 18.76 7.80 8.95
CA ALA A 287 19.12 8.68 10.06
C ALA A 287 17.87 9.18 10.82
N VAL A 288 16.80 9.56 10.13
CA VAL A 288 15.52 9.94 10.76
C VAL A 288 14.91 8.78 11.53
N LEU A 289 14.94 7.55 10.98
CA LEU A 289 14.50 6.36 11.69
C LEU A 289 15.24 6.19 13.01
N LEU A 290 16.57 6.26 13.00
CA LEU A 290 17.41 6.16 14.22
C LEU A 290 17.13 7.30 15.19
N ALA A 291 17.01 8.53 14.71
CA ALA A 291 16.69 9.70 15.52
C ALA A 291 15.30 9.57 16.19
N SER A 292 14.30 9.09 15.47
CA SER A 292 12.99 8.78 16.04
C SER A 292 13.08 7.71 17.13
N LEU A 293 13.86 6.64 16.92
CA LEU A 293 14.07 5.61 17.95
C LEU A 293 14.72 6.18 19.21
N ALA A 294 15.70 7.05 19.05
CA ALA A 294 16.46 7.62 20.16
C ALA A 294 15.68 8.68 20.95
N THR A 295 14.85 9.48 20.28
CA THR A 295 14.18 10.65 20.89
C THR A 295 12.75 10.38 21.36
N THR A 296 12.15 9.25 20.98
CA THR A 296 10.78 8.92 21.36
C THR A 296 10.71 8.32 22.76
N PRO A 297 9.88 8.87 23.68
CA PRO A 297 9.66 8.28 24.98
C PRO A 297 9.10 6.85 24.89
N ARG A 298 9.57 5.94 25.73
CA ARG A 298 9.11 4.55 25.77
C ARG A 298 7.60 4.44 25.96
N CYS A 299 7.03 5.28 26.83
CA CYS A 299 5.58 5.29 27.09
C CYS A 299 4.72 5.56 25.84
N ALA A 300 5.21 6.36 24.88
CA ALA A 300 4.48 6.59 23.61
C ALA A 300 4.46 5.32 22.74
N ARG A 301 5.59 4.60 22.67
CA ARG A 301 5.69 3.35 21.92
C ARG A 301 4.90 2.21 22.57
N GLU A 302 4.93 2.13 23.90
CA GLU A 302 4.14 1.16 24.67
C GLU A 302 2.64 1.37 24.48
N LEU A 303 2.18 2.63 24.51
CA LEU A 303 0.77 2.97 24.27
C LEU A 303 0.31 2.58 22.86
N ASN A 304 1.19 2.71 21.86
CA ASN A 304 0.93 2.26 20.51
C ASN A 304 1.17 0.76 20.30
N HIS A 305 1.64 0.03 21.30
CA HIS A 305 2.11 -1.36 21.15
C HIS A 305 3.07 -1.50 19.97
N PHE A 306 4.02 -0.55 19.86
CA PHE A 306 4.98 -0.55 18.77
C PHE A 306 5.91 -1.77 18.85
N HIS A 307 5.98 -2.54 17.79
CA HIS A 307 6.91 -3.65 17.63
C HIS A 307 7.29 -3.84 16.15
N TRP A 308 8.44 -4.41 15.90
CA TRP A 308 8.99 -4.53 14.54
C TRP A 308 8.36 -5.63 13.68
N ALA A 309 7.55 -6.55 14.26
CA ALA A 309 7.03 -7.70 13.53
C ALA A 309 6.27 -7.32 12.25
N PRO A 310 5.35 -6.33 12.21
CA PRO A 310 4.66 -5.95 10.98
C PRO A 310 5.61 -5.42 9.91
N MET A 311 6.59 -4.60 10.29
CA MET A 311 7.56 -4.06 9.34
C MET A 311 8.47 -5.15 8.77
N LEU A 312 8.91 -6.10 9.60
CA LEU A 312 9.70 -7.25 9.15
C LEU A 312 8.89 -8.20 8.26
N GLU A 313 7.59 -8.33 8.51
CA GLU A 313 6.69 -9.09 7.64
C GLU A 313 6.64 -8.45 6.26
N VAL A 314 6.33 -7.15 6.19
CA VAL A 314 6.33 -6.38 4.94
C VAL A 314 7.67 -6.51 4.22
N ALA A 315 8.79 -6.28 4.90
CA ALA A 315 10.11 -6.39 4.29
C ALA A 315 10.38 -7.77 3.66
N LYS A 316 10.03 -8.86 4.36
CA LYS A 316 10.21 -10.23 3.84
C LYS A 316 9.34 -10.51 2.62
N LEU A 317 8.07 -10.11 2.65
CA LEU A 317 7.14 -10.36 1.56
C LEU A 317 7.50 -9.54 0.32
N PHE A 318 7.83 -8.26 0.50
CA PHE A 318 8.23 -7.40 -0.61
C PHE A 318 9.57 -7.81 -1.24
N LEU A 319 10.50 -8.39 -0.47
CA LEU A 319 11.70 -9.01 -1.05
C LEU A 319 11.33 -10.09 -2.09
N GLY A 320 10.41 -10.98 -1.75
CA GLY A 320 9.91 -11.99 -2.67
C GLY A 320 9.18 -11.41 -3.87
N ILE A 321 8.35 -10.39 -3.64
CA ILE A 321 7.60 -9.68 -4.69
C ILE A 321 8.57 -9.02 -5.69
N PHE A 322 9.49 -8.19 -5.22
CA PHE A 322 10.41 -7.43 -6.09
C PHE A 322 11.33 -8.34 -6.91
N LEU A 323 11.74 -9.47 -6.37
CA LEU A 323 12.57 -10.42 -7.12
C LEU A 323 11.74 -11.27 -8.10
N SER A 324 10.54 -11.72 -7.72
CA SER A 324 9.71 -12.56 -8.58
C SER A 324 8.97 -11.79 -9.68
N ILE A 325 8.74 -10.46 -9.53
CA ILE A 325 8.04 -9.62 -10.51
C ILE A 325 8.92 -9.27 -11.72
N ILE A 326 10.24 -9.42 -11.65
CA ILE A 326 11.20 -9.01 -12.71
C ILE A 326 10.76 -9.49 -14.10
N PRO A 327 10.51 -10.79 -14.35
CA PRO A 327 10.10 -11.27 -15.68
C PRO A 327 8.73 -10.76 -16.08
N VAL A 328 7.82 -10.55 -15.12
CA VAL A 328 6.48 -10.04 -15.37
C VAL A 328 6.54 -8.60 -15.89
N VAL A 329 7.37 -7.75 -15.27
CA VAL A 329 7.59 -6.37 -15.73
C VAL A 329 8.13 -6.35 -17.16
N ALA A 330 9.10 -7.21 -17.49
CA ALA A 330 9.65 -7.31 -18.83
C ALA A 330 8.57 -7.74 -19.86
N MET A 331 7.74 -8.73 -19.51
CA MET A 331 6.63 -9.18 -20.38
C MET A 331 5.54 -8.12 -20.56
N LEU A 332 5.20 -7.36 -19.50
CA LEU A 332 4.20 -6.28 -19.57
C LEU A 332 4.68 -5.13 -20.46
N ARG A 333 5.95 -4.73 -20.32
CA ARG A 333 6.56 -3.69 -21.17
C ARG A 333 6.66 -4.07 -22.65
N ALA A 334 6.68 -5.35 -22.97
CA ALA A 334 6.64 -5.83 -24.35
C ALA A 334 5.27 -5.54 -25.04
N GLY A 335 4.26 -5.11 -24.30
CA GLY A 335 2.99 -4.64 -24.79
C GLY A 335 2.24 -5.69 -25.62
N SER A 336 1.69 -5.26 -26.78
CA SER A 336 0.95 -6.14 -27.71
C SER A 336 1.79 -7.25 -28.35
N GLY A 337 3.10 -7.14 -28.34
CA GLY A 337 4.03 -8.18 -28.79
C GLY A 337 4.45 -9.17 -27.70
N GLY A 338 4.08 -8.94 -26.44
CA GLY A 338 4.46 -9.74 -25.29
C GLY A 338 3.47 -10.82 -24.91
N ALA A 339 3.86 -11.63 -23.91
CA ALA A 339 3.03 -12.72 -23.40
C ALA A 339 1.70 -12.23 -22.78
N PHE A 340 1.64 -10.98 -22.32
CA PHE A 340 0.42 -10.33 -21.78
C PHE A 340 -0.40 -9.56 -22.82
N ALA A 341 -0.21 -9.79 -24.13
CA ALA A 341 -1.01 -9.18 -25.20
C ALA A 341 -2.54 -9.28 -25.00
N PRO A 342 -3.12 -10.38 -24.45
CA PRO A 342 -4.56 -10.42 -24.16
C PRO A 342 -4.98 -9.38 -23.12
N LEU A 343 -4.16 -9.14 -22.08
CA LEU A 343 -4.44 -8.14 -21.04
C LEU A 343 -4.31 -6.72 -21.59
N VAL A 344 -3.32 -6.47 -22.46
CA VAL A 344 -3.17 -5.18 -23.16
C VAL A 344 -4.41 -4.89 -24.01
N ARG A 345 -4.91 -5.89 -24.76
CA ARG A 345 -6.14 -5.73 -25.55
C ARG A 345 -7.38 -5.46 -24.70
N LEU A 346 -7.46 -6.03 -23.51
CA LEU A 346 -8.57 -5.79 -22.58
C LEU A 346 -8.55 -4.35 -21.99
N THR A 347 -7.38 -3.73 -21.95
CA THR A 347 -7.18 -2.37 -21.42
C THR A 347 -7.04 -1.32 -22.51
N SER A 348 -7.21 -1.69 -23.79
CA SER A 348 -7.08 -0.78 -24.93
C SER A 348 -8.35 -0.84 -25.81
N ASP A 349 -8.64 0.27 -26.48
CA ASP A 349 -9.72 0.35 -27.47
C ASP A 349 -9.32 -0.28 -28.82
N ALA A 350 -10.22 -0.19 -29.81
CA ALA A 350 -10.01 -0.71 -31.16
C ALA A 350 -8.82 -0.05 -31.90
N HIS A 351 -8.39 1.13 -31.46
CA HIS A 351 -7.25 1.88 -32.02
C HIS A 351 -5.96 1.69 -31.22
N GLY A 352 -6.01 0.87 -30.14
CA GLY A 352 -4.87 0.62 -29.25
C GLY A 352 -4.66 1.71 -28.19
N ALA A 353 -5.58 2.68 -28.04
CA ALA A 353 -5.51 3.68 -27.00
C ALA A 353 -5.96 3.09 -25.65
N PRO A 354 -5.31 3.45 -24.53
CA PRO A 354 -5.64 2.89 -23.22
C PRO A 354 -7.00 3.39 -22.72
N ILE A 355 -7.81 2.48 -22.18
CA ILE A 355 -9.13 2.77 -21.59
C ILE A 355 -8.97 2.97 -20.10
N ALA A 356 -9.03 4.23 -19.61
CA ALA A 356 -8.83 4.58 -18.20
C ALA A 356 -9.76 3.81 -17.25
N GLY A 357 -11.05 3.68 -17.61
CA GLY A 357 -12.00 2.90 -16.80
C GLY A 357 -11.63 1.42 -16.67
N ALA A 358 -11.05 0.80 -17.72
CA ALA A 358 -10.56 -0.57 -17.64
C ALA A 358 -9.37 -0.69 -16.68
N TYR A 359 -8.41 0.25 -16.76
CA TYR A 359 -7.30 0.31 -15.81
C TYR A 359 -7.77 0.50 -14.36
N PHE A 360 -8.76 1.37 -14.12
CA PHE A 360 -9.32 1.61 -12.81
C PHE A 360 -9.91 0.34 -12.19
N TRP A 361 -10.82 -0.34 -12.92
CA TRP A 361 -11.49 -1.53 -12.39
C TRP A 361 -10.58 -2.75 -12.29
N LEU A 362 -9.71 -2.98 -13.27
CA LEU A 362 -8.81 -4.14 -13.24
C LEU A 362 -7.72 -3.97 -12.16
N ALA A 363 -7.12 -2.77 -12.06
CA ALA A 363 -6.19 -2.48 -10.98
C ALA A 363 -6.89 -2.58 -9.62
N GLY A 364 -8.09 -2.03 -9.50
CA GLY A 364 -8.85 -2.11 -8.27
C GLY A 364 -9.28 -3.52 -7.88
N ALA A 365 -9.76 -4.31 -8.83
CA ALA A 365 -10.13 -5.71 -8.58
C ALA A 365 -8.92 -6.53 -8.12
N LEU A 366 -7.76 -6.33 -8.75
CA LEU A 366 -6.54 -7.00 -8.32
C LEU A 366 -6.09 -6.52 -6.94
N SER A 367 -6.13 -5.20 -6.67
CA SER A 367 -5.78 -4.60 -5.37
C SER A 367 -6.69 -5.05 -4.24
N SER A 368 -7.95 -5.34 -4.53
CA SER A 368 -8.87 -5.85 -3.51
C SER A 368 -8.55 -7.26 -3.01
N LEU A 369 -7.85 -8.05 -3.81
CA LEU A 369 -7.48 -9.45 -3.51
C LEU A 369 -6.01 -9.59 -3.14
N LEU A 370 -5.18 -8.66 -3.60
CA LEU A 370 -3.74 -8.64 -3.38
C LEU A 370 -3.36 -7.28 -2.79
N ASP A 371 -2.14 -7.17 -2.28
CA ASP A 371 -1.62 -5.88 -1.81
C ASP A 371 -1.62 -4.84 -2.96
N ASN A 372 -1.94 -3.58 -2.63
CA ASN A 372 -2.07 -2.47 -3.56
C ASN A 372 -0.75 -2.11 -4.29
N ALA A 373 0.40 -2.30 -3.66
CA ALA A 373 1.69 -1.91 -4.22
C ALA A 373 2.14 -2.80 -5.41
N PRO A 374 2.14 -4.15 -5.34
CA PRO A 374 2.43 -4.98 -6.51
C PRO A 374 1.41 -4.78 -7.62
N THR A 375 0.14 -4.54 -7.28
CA THR A 375 -0.91 -4.23 -8.24
C THR A 375 -0.58 -2.98 -9.06
N TYR A 376 -0.19 -1.90 -8.40
CA TYR A 376 0.23 -0.68 -9.06
C TYR A 376 1.39 -0.92 -10.03
N LEU A 377 2.43 -1.66 -9.62
CA LEU A 377 3.57 -1.97 -10.48
C LEU A 377 3.15 -2.76 -11.73
N VAL A 378 2.24 -3.71 -11.60
CA VAL A 378 1.72 -4.48 -12.75
C VAL A 378 1.04 -3.55 -13.75
N PHE A 379 0.09 -2.73 -13.31
CA PHE A 379 -0.68 -1.86 -14.22
C PHE A 379 0.12 -0.66 -14.73
N PHE A 380 1.04 -0.12 -13.94
CA PHE A 380 1.98 0.90 -14.38
C PHE A 380 2.86 0.39 -15.53
N ASN A 381 3.39 -0.83 -15.42
CA ASN A 381 4.18 -1.43 -16.49
C ASN A 381 3.33 -1.96 -17.65
N LEU A 382 2.11 -2.39 -17.41
CA LEU A 382 1.13 -2.73 -18.49
C LEU A 382 0.83 -1.51 -19.37
N ALA A 383 0.75 -0.32 -18.77
CA ALA A 383 0.64 0.96 -19.47
C ALA A 383 1.97 1.46 -20.08
N GLY A 384 3.02 0.61 -20.14
CA GLY A 384 4.30 0.87 -20.77
C GLY A 384 5.43 1.26 -19.82
N GLY A 385 5.16 1.57 -18.53
CA GLY A 385 6.18 1.80 -17.50
C GLY A 385 7.00 3.09 -17.66
N ASP A 386 6.59 4.02 -18.51
CA ASP A 386 7.23 5.32 -18.71
C ASP A 386 6.46 6.39 -17.92
N ALA A 387 7.09 6.86 -16.82
CA ALA A 387 6.48 7.85 -15.94
C ALA A 387 6.22 9.19 -16.63
N ALA A 388 7.12 9.65 -17.51
CA ALA A 388 6.96 10.92 -18.19
C ALA A 388 5.75 10.88 -19.12
N ARG A 389 5.63 9.82 -19.92
CA ARG A 389 4.46 9.61 -20.80
C ARG A 389 3.17 9.47 -19.99
N LEU A 390 3.18 8.65 -18.94
CA LEU A 390 1.99 8.42 -18.12
C LEU A 390 1.53 9.66 -17.35
N MET A 391 2.45 10.55 -16.97
CA MET A 391 2.07 11.86 -16.39
C MET A 391 1.35 12.76 -17.41
N HIS A 392 1.67 12.65 -18.71
CA HIS A 392 0.92 13.32 -19.78
C HIS A 392 -0.42 12.62 -20.05
N GLU A 393 -0.46 11.29 -20.00
CA GLU A 393 -1.68 10.49 -20.06
C GLU A 393 -2.36 10.44 -18.68
N ALA A 394 -2.66 11.61 -18.11
CA ALA A 394 -3.03 11.79 -16.71
C ALA A 394 -4.24 10.94 -16.26
N THR A 395 -5.20 10.71 -17.15
CA THR A 395 -6.38 9.87 -16.88
C THR A 395 -6.02 8.41 -16.64
N VAL A 396 -5.07 7.86 -17.39
CA VAL A 396 -4.63 6.46 -17.25
C VAL A 396 -3.85 6.28 -15.95
N LEU A 397 -2.86 7.15 -15.69
CA LEU A 397 -2.09 7.09 -14.45
C LEU A 397 -2.96 7.36 -13.23
N GLY A 398 -3.92 8.29 -13.35
CA GLY A 398 -4.94 8.57 -12.33
C GLY A 398 -5.82 7.35 -12.04
N ALA A 399 -6.27 6.66 -13.08
CA ALA A 399 -7.06 5.44 -12.98
C ALA A 399 -6.29 4.30 -12.29
N ILE A 400 -5.03 4.07 -12.67
CA ILE A 400 -4.15 3.08 -12.03
C ILE A 400 -3.95 3.42 -10.56
N SER A 401 -3.62 4.68 -10.26
CA SER A 401 -3.35 5.16 -8.91
C SER A 401 -4.59 5.07 -8.01
N ALA A 402 -5.73 5.59 -8.48
CA ALA A 402 -6.99 5.56 -7.76
C ALA A 402 -7.52 4.13 -7.58
N GLY A 403 -7.52 3.31 -8.62
CA GLY A 403 -7.94 1.91 -8.57
C GLY A 403 -7.13 1.13 -7.55
N SER A 404 -5.80 1.22 -7.61
CA SER A 404 -4.91 0.51 -6.69
C SER A 404 -5.08 0.94 -5.23
N VAL A 405 -5.29 2.25 -4.97
CA VAL A 405 -5.40 2.77 -3.60
C VAL A 405 -6.81 2.60 -3.03
N TYR A 406 -7.85 3.04 -3.76
CA TYR A 406 -9.21 3.07 -3.20
C TYR A 406 -9.80 1.68 -3.01
N MET A 407 -9.59 0.78 -3.98
CA MET A 407 -10.19 -0.55 -3.96
C MET A 407 -9.44 -1.55 -3.06
N GLY A 408 -8.26 -1.21 -2.55
CA GLY A 408 -7.65 -1.92 -1.43
C GLY A 408 -8.55 -2.01 -0.20
N ALA A 409 -9.51 -1.07 -0.08
CA ALA A 409 -10.53 -1.06 0.97
C ALA A 409 -11.66 -2.08 0.77
N LEU A 410 -11.79 -2.75 -0.39
CA LEU A 410 -12.91 -3.66 -0.65
C LEU A 410 -12.85 -4.95 0.17
N THR A 411 -11.67 -5.36 0.60
CA THR A 411 -11.47 -6.54 1.45
C THR A 411 -10.50 -6.26 2.60
N TYR A 412 -10.45 -7.15 3.58
CA TYR A 412 -9.45 -7.05 4.65
C TYR A 412 -8.01 -7.29 4.19
N ILE A 413 -7.81 -8.06 3.11
CA ILE A 413 -6.48 -8.46 2.61
C ILE A 413 -5.93 -7.49 1.56
N GLY A 414 -6.76 -6.61 0.99
CA GLY A 414 -6.34 -5.70 -0.07
C GLY A 414 -5.33 -4.63 0.35
N ASN A 415 -5.19 -4.36 1.67
CA ASN A 415 -4.16 -3.47 2.20
C ASN A 415 -3.82 -3.87 3.64
N ALA A 416 -2.53 -3.89 3.99
CA ALA A 416 -2.04 -4.31 5.31
C ALA A 416 -2.71 -3.58 6.51
N PRO A 417 -2.95 -2.25 6.49
CA PRO A 417 -3.63 -1.57 7.59
C PRO A 417 -5.07 -2.04 7.82
N ASN A 418 -5.77 -2.59 6.83
CA ASN A 418 -7.14 -3.10 7.01
C ASN A 418 -7.18 -4.23 8.04
N PHE A 419 -6.29 -5.21 7.87
CA PHE A 419 -6.19 -6.35 8.77
C PHE A 419 -5.71 -5.93 10.16
N MET A 420 -4.80 -4.95 10.24
CA MET A 420 -4.32 -4.39 11.50
C MET A 420 -5.46 -3.72 12.28
N VAL A 421 -6.28 -2.89 11.62
CA VAL A 421 -7.45 -2.23 12.24
C VAL A 421 -8.45 -3.27 12.74
N LYS A 422 -8.75 -4.29 11.92
CA LYS A 422 -9.61 -5.41 12.31
C LYS A 422 -9.08 -6.10 13.57
N ALA A 423 -7.81 -6.48 13.59
CA ALA A 423 -7.21 -7.19 14.71
C ALA A 423 -7.22 -6.35 16.00
N ILE A 424 -6.93 -5.04 15.92
CA ILE A 424 -6.99 -4.13 17.07
C ILE A 424 -8.43 -3.99 17.59
N ALA A 425 -9.42 -3.86 16.68
CA ALA A 425 -10.83 -3.77 17.05
C ALA A 425 -11.32 -5.03 17.76
N GLU A 426 -11.01 -6.21 17.22
CA GLU A 426 -11.37 -7.50 17.82
C GLU A 426 -10.70 -7.72 19.19
N HIS A 427 -9.44 -7.31 19.34
CA HIS A 427 -8.74 -7.34 20.64
C HIS A 427 -9.43 -6.45 21.69
N ARG A 428 -10.16 -5.44 21.27
CA ARG A 428 -10.97 -4.53 22.10
C ARG A 428 -12.46 -4.94 22.17
N SER A 429 -12.77 -6.20 21.85
CA SER A 429 -14.12 -6.77 21.91
C SER A 429 -15.14 -6.10 20.99
N ILE A 430 -14.69 -5.50 19.89
CA ILE A 430 -15.56 -5.07 18.80
C ILE A 430 -15.70 -6.25 17.83
N GLU A 431 -16.89 -6.77 17.69
CA GLU A 431 -17.19 -7.93 16.84
C GLU A 431 -17.18 -7.51 15.35
N MET A 432 -15.98 -7.52 14.75
CA MET A 432 -15.82 -7.17 13.35
C MET A 432 -16.49 -8.21 12.44
N PRO A 433 -17.06 -7.79 11.29
CA PRO A 433 -17.68 -8.71 10.34
C PRO A 433 -16.69 -9.78 9.87
N SER A 434 -17.21 -10.95 9.52
CA SER A 434 -16.44 -11.97 8.81
C SER A 434 -15.91 -11.40 7.48
N PHE A 435 -14.99 -12.11 6.83
CA PHE A 435 -14.43 -11.69 5.55
C PHE A 435 -15.53 -11.35 4.52
N PHE A 436 -16.50 -12.22 4.32
CA PHE A 436 -17.62 -11.98 3.40
C PHE A 436 -18.61 -10.94 3.93
N GLY A 437 -18.80 -10.85 5.26
CA GLY A 437 -19.62 -9.79 5.86
C GLY A 437 -19.04 -8.41 5.62
N TYR A 438 -17.70 -8.26 5.69
CA TYR A 438 -17.03 -7.00 5.34
C TYR A 438 -17.15 -6.69 3.85
N MET A 439 -16.99 -7.69 2.98
CA MET A 439 -17.20 -7.52 1.53
C MET A 439 -18.63 -7.06 1.20
N ALA A 440 -19.64 -7.54 1.94
CA ALA A 440 -21.00 -7.05 1.78
C ALA A 440 -21.11 -5.55 2.14
N TRP A 441 -20.45 -5.10 3.22
CA TRP A 441 -20.36 -3.68 3.57
C TRP A 441 -19.68 -2.86 2.46
N SER A 442 -18.52 -3.29 1.98
CA SER A 442 -17.80 -2.58 0.94
C SER A 442 -18.55 -2.55 -0.40
N THR A 443 -19.26 -3.64 -0.73
CA THR A 443 -20.09 -3.70 -1.94
C THR A 443 -21.28 -2.73 -1.85
N VAL A 444 -21.92 -2.64 -0.71
CA VAL A 444 -23.11 -1.77 -0.55
C VAL A 444 -22.75 -0.30 -0.39
N VAL A 445 -21.64 0.01 0.29
CA VAL A 445 -21.27 1.38 0.65
C VAL A 445 -20.20 1.94 -0.28
N LEU A 446 -19.07 1.24 -0.42
CA LEU A 446 -17.92 1.78 -1.13
C LEU A 446 -18.04 1.65 -2.65
N LEU A 447 -18.52 0.50 -3.14
CA LEU A 447 -18.59 0.25 -4.58
C LEU A 447 -19.47 1.26 -5.34
N PRO A 448 -20.68 1.67 -4.87
CA PRO A 448 -21.46 2.72 -5.52
C PRO A 448 -20.75 4.08 -5.56
N CYS A 449 -20.00 4.42 -4.49
CA CYS A 449 -19.20 5.65 -4.47
C CYS A 449 -18.06 5.59 -5.51
N LEU A 450 -17.42 4.42 -5.67
CA LEU A 450 -16.38 4.22 -6.69
C LEU A 450 -16.93 4.32 -8.11
N VAL A 451 -18.12 3.76 -8.37
CA VAL A 451 -18.82 3.92 -9.67
C VAL A 451 -19.08 5.38 -9.97
N LEU A 452 -19.52 6.15 -8.97
CA LEU A 452 -19.75 7.59 -9.15
C LEU A 452 -18.44 8.35 -9.43
N VAL A 453 -17.36 8.04 -8.69
CA VAL A 453 -16.04 8.64 -8.94
C VAL A 453 -15.56 8.33 -10.36
N GLN A 454 -15.67 7.09 -10.80
CA GLN A 454 -15.30 6.70 -12.16
C GLN A 454 -16.13 7.44 -13.21
N ALA A 455 -17.44 7.55 -13.02
CA ALA A 455 -18.32 8.23 -13.96
C ALA A 455 -18.07 9.74 -14.08
N VAL A 456 -17.52 10.36 -13.01
CA VAL A 456 -17.23 11.81 -12.98
C VAL A 456 -15.85 12.14 -13.52
N PHE A 457 -14.84 11.28 -13.29
CA PHE A 457 -13.43 11.62 -13.52
C PHE A 457 -12.71 10.75 -14.56
N LEU A 458 -13.26 9.59 -14.94
CA LEU A 458 -12.64 8.63 -15.86
C LEU A 458 -13.57 8.25 -17.03
#